data_8735aed63fb5670b0ae73fde519c142e
#
_entry.id   8735aed63fb5670b0ae73fde519c142e
#
_cell.length_a   1.000
_cell.length_b   1.000
_cell.length_c   1.000
_cell.angle_alpha   90.00
_cell.angle_beta   90.00
_cell.angle_gamma   90.00
#
_symmetry.space_group_name_H-M   'P 1'
#
loop_
_entity.id
_entity.type
_entity.pdbx_description
1 polymer ?
#
loop_
_entity_poly.entity_id
_entity_poly.type
_entity_poly.pdbx_seq_one_letter_code
_entity_poly.pdbx_strand_id
1 'polypeptide(L)'
;TAKPDREEQNRVRHHLIDIVRPDEENFNAFTFSKAAETVINENTFKQPLIVGGTGLYFETLFYGLDFSVTEETFKIRKELKSFYEKYGEDALYEKLLAADPESAKNVHKHNVKGVIRALEIFSTGGKKKSDAVGKKRLPVKDFKLYILNDERESLYASINDIMIEKGLFDEVENLLKIYPSTCRGLTAIGYKESVEYLSGSCTKDEAIALIKQHTRNYAKRQLTFFKRLPAVWIDKYE
;
A
#
# COMPACT_ATOMS: atom_id res chain seq x y z
N THR A 1 -11.31 7.48 -9.02
CA THR A 1 -11.90 8.72 -8.49
C THR A 1 -10.87 9.83 -8.33
N ALA A 2 -9.67 9.54 -7.85
CA ALA A 2 -8.59 10.52 -7.69
C ALA A 2 -7.56 10.49 -8.84
N LYS A 3 -7.91 9.88 -9.96
CA LYS A 3 -7.05 9.83 -11.15
C LYS A 3 -7.01 11.18 -11.83
N PRO A 4 -5.88 11.53 -12.49
CA PRO A 4 -5.86 12.66 -13.40
C PRO A 4 -6.89 12.43 -14.51
N ASP A 5 -7.61 13.48 -14.86
CA ASP A 5 -8.58 13.45 -15.95
C ASP A 5 -7.89 13.40 -17.35
N ARG A 6 -8.67 13.35 -18.42
CA ARG A 6 -8.13 13.28 -19.77
C ARG A 6 -7.36 14.55 -20.17
N GLU A 7 -7.77 15.70 -19.69
CA GLU A 7 -7.10 16.96 -19.98
C GLU A 7 -5.72 17.00 -19.28
N GLU A 8 -5.68 16.64 -18.00
CA GLU A 8 -4.43 16.52 -17.24
C GLU A 8 -3.48 15.50 -17.85
N GLN A 9 -3.99 14.33 -18.30
CA GLN A 9 -3.19 13.30 -18.95
C GLN A 9 -2.68 13.74 -20.34
N ASN A 10 -3.39 14.58 -21.05
CA ASN A 10 -2.94 15.14 -22.33
C ASN A 10 -1.85 16.20 -22.17
N ARG A 11 -1.81 16.90 -21.03
CA ARG A 11 -0.76 17.91 -20.74
C ARG A 11 0.58 17.28 -20.39
N VAL A 12 0.55 16.18 -19.66
CA VAL A 12 1.75 15.44 -19.24
C VAL A 12 1.49 13.95 -19.38
N ARG A 13 2.39 13.23 -20.04
CA ARG A 13 2.26 11.78 -20.15
C ARG A 13 2.36 11.10 -18.79
N HIS A 14 1.30 10.41 -18.43
CA HIS A 14 1.24 9.59 -17.22
C HIS A 14 1.51 8.12 -17.54
N HIS A 15 2.22 7.45 -16.65
CA HIS A 15 2.52 6.03 -16.73
C HIS A 15 2.00 5.32 -15.49
N LEU A 16 1.76 4.02 -15.60
CA LEU A 16 1.35 3.13 -14.51
C LEU A 16 -0.01 3.49 -13.88
N ILE A 17 -0.89 4.11 -14.67
CA ILE A 17 -2.29 4.31 -14.31
C ILE A 17 -3.10 3.21 -15.01
N ASP A 18 -4.07 2.62 -14.30
CA ASP A 18 -4.98 1.58 -14.82
C ASP A 18 -4.29 0.33 -15.40
N ILE A 19 -3.15 -0.03 -14.86
CA ILE A 19 -2.34 -1.16 -15.35
C ILE A 19 -2.80 -2.52 -14.83
N VAL A 20 -3.71 -2.55 -13.86
CA VAL A 20 -4.25 -3.79 -13.28
C VAL A 20 -5.75 -3.67 -13.03
N ARG A 21 -6.42 -4.81 -13.08
CA ARG A 21 -7.86 -4.91 -12.77
C ARG A 21 -8.08 -4.91 -11.25
N PRO A 22 -9.26 -4.50 -10.77
CA PRO A 22 -9.59 -4.52 -9.34
C PRO A 22 -9.48 -5.90 -8.67
N ASP A 23 -9.66 -6.97 -9.43
CA ASP A 23 -9.61 -8.37 -8.97
C ASP A 23 -8.19 -8.98 -9.05
N GLU A 24 -7.17 -8.22 -9.47
CA GLU A 24 -5.79 -8.70 -9.51
C GLU A 24 -5.21 -8.84 -8.10
N GLU A 25 -4.92 -10.07 -7.69
CA GLU A 25 -4.44 -10.38 -6.35
C GLU A 25 -2.91 -10.24 -6.21
N ASN A 26 -2.18 -10.38 -7.30
CA ASN A 26 -0.72 -10.51 -7.27
C ASN A 26 0.02 -9.17 -7.40
N PHE A 27 -0.70 -8.06 -7.69
CA PHE A 27 -0.07 -6.76 -7.80
C PHE A 27 0.39 -6.26 -6.42
N ASN A 28 1.69 -5.98 -6.30
CA ASN A 28 2.31 -5.57 -5.04
C ASN A 28 3.46 -4.57 -5.29
N ALA A 29 4.17 -4.16 -4.23
CA ALA A 29 5.26 -3.19 -4.35
C ALA A 29 6.41 -3.67 -5.25
N PHE A 30 6.71 -4.96 -5.29
CA PHE A 30 7.72 -5.52 -6.18
C PHE A 30 7.27 -5.46 -7.64
N THR A 31 6.03 -5.89 -7.93
CA THR A 31 5.45 -5.81 -9.27
C THR A 31 5.41 -4.37 -9.79
N PHE A 32 5.01 -3.42 -8.91
CA PHE A 32 5.07 -1.99 -9.21
C PHE A 32 6.50 -1.53 -9.54
N SER A 33 7.48 -1.91 -8.71
CA SER A 33 8.89 -1.53 -8.92
C SER A 33 9.41 -2.01 -10.26
N LYS A 34 9.11 -3.26 -10.65
CA LYS A 34 9.50 -3.80 -11.94
C LYS A 34 8.83 -3.06 -13.11
N ALA A 35 7.54 -2.78 -13.02
CA ALA A 35 6.84 -1.99 -14.02
C ALA A 35 7.41 -0.57 -14.14
N ALA A 36 7.74 0.07 -13.01
CA ALA A 36 8.35 1.40 -13.00
C ALA A 36 9.77 1.38 -13.60
N GLU A 37 10.57 0.37 -13.29
CA GLU A 37 11.90 0.17 -13.89
C GLU A 37 11.81 0.02 -15.41
N THR A 38 10.87 -0.78 -15.91
CA THR A 38 10.63 -0.95 -17.34
C THR A 38 10.31 0.40 -17.99
N VAL A 39 9.36 1.16 -17.43
CA VAL A 39 9.00 2.49 -17.97
C VAL A 39 10.19 3.44 -17.97
N ILE A 40 10.99 3.47 -16.89
CA ILE A 40 12.17 4.34 -16.80
C ILE A 40 13.22 3.96 -17.82
N ASN A 41 13.48 2.68 -18.03
CA ASN A 41 14.52 2.18 -18.92
C ASN A 41 14.14 2.29 -20.42
N GLU A 42 12.86 2.11 -20.75
CA GLU A 42 12.36 2.18 -22.13
C GLU A 42 12.19 3.62 -22.65
N ASN A 43 12.16 4.59 -21.76
CA ASN A 43 11.94 5.97 -22.15
C ASN A 43 13.21 6.81 -21.94
N THR A 44 13.53 7.62 -22.96
CA THR A 44 14.67 8.56 -22.93
C THR A 44 14.30 9.84 -22.20
N PHE A 45 13.86 9.73 -20.96
CA PHE A 45 13.55 10.90 -20.15
C PHE A 45 14.81 11.66 -19.78
N LYS A 46 14.75 12.98 -19.83
CA LYS A 46 15.78 13.81 -19.20
C LYS A 46 15.76 13.63 -17.69
N GLN A 47 14.54 13.57 -17.11
CA GLN A 47 14.33 13.37 -15.68
C GLN A 47 12.92 12.84 -15.45
N PRO A 48 12.73 11.59 -15.00
CA PRO A 48 11.42 11.07 -14.64
C PRO A 48 10.95 11.70 -13.32
N LEU A 49 9.68 12.08 -13.26
CA LEU A 49 9.01 12.52 -12.04
C LEU A 49 8.10 11.40 -11.55
N ILE A 50 8.34 10.91 -10.34
CA ILE A 50 7.53 9.86 -9.72
C ILE A 50 6.69 10.50 -8.62
N VAL A 51 5.37 10.41 -8.75
CA VAL A 51 4.39 11.00 -7.84
C VAL A 51 3.60 9.91 -7.14
N GLY A 52 3.46 9.99 -5.84
CA GLY A 52 2.66 9.04 -5.07
C GLY A 52 2.86 9.16 -3.56
N GLY A 53 2.05 8.45 -2.81
CA GLY A 53 2.06 8.50 -1.34
C GLY A 53 2.32 7.15 -0.66
N THR A 54 2.52 6.07 -1.43
CA THR A 54 2.76 4.74 -0.85
C THR A 54 4.24 4.52 -0.59
N GLY A 55 4.67 4.77 0.65
CA GLY A 55 6.07 4.69 1.05
C GLY A 55 6.73 3.34 0.77
N LEU A 56 5.98 2.24 0.87
CA LEU A 56 6.50 0.90 0.56
C LEU A 56 6.88 0.77 -0.93
N TYR A 57 6.11 1.35 -1.84
CA TYR A 57 6.43 1.37 -3.27
C TYR A 57 7.70 2.16 -3.53
N PHE A 58 7.83 3.31 -2.86
CA PHE A 58 9.04 4.12 -2.90
C PHE A 58 10.27 3.35 -2.41
N GLU A 59 10.20 2.74 -1.22
CA GLU A 59 11.32 1.95 -0.69
C GLU A 59 11.69 0.78 -1.60
N THR A 60 10.71 0.08 -2.17
CA THR A 60 10.99 -1.05 -3.07
C THR A 60 11.73 -0.59 -4.32
N LEU A 61 11.31 0.52 -4.93
CA LEU A 61 11.92 1.05 -6.15
C LEU A 61 13.32 1.63 -5.91
N PHE A 62 13.50 2.41 -4.86
CA PHE A 62 14.73 3.16 -4.64
C PHE A 62 15.73 2.50 -3.70
N TYR A 63 15.28 1.61 -2.82
CA TYR A 63 16.16 0.89 -1.89
C TYR A 63 16.25 -0.61 -2.19
N GLY A 64 15.65 -1.07 -3.29
CA GLY A 64 15.75 -2.44 -3.74
C GLY A 64 15.21 -3.46 -2.75
N LEU A 65 14.08 -3.15 -2.09
CA LEU A 65 13.45 -4.12 -1.21
C LEU A 65 12.94 -5.30 -2.04
N ASP A 66 13.48 -6.45 -1.79
CA ASP A 66 13.01 -7.68 -2.43
C ASP A 66 11.78 -8.20 -1.68
N PHE A 67 10.64 -8.05 -2.31
CA PHE A 67 9.36 -8.63 -1.91
C PHE A 67 8.85 -9.59 -3.00
N SER A 68 9.78 -10.22 -3.72
CA SER A 68 9.40 -11.20 -4.74
C SER A 68 8.48 -12.24 -4.11
N VAL A 69 7.28 -12.34 -4.66
CA VAL A 69 6.33 -13.40 -4.30
C VAL A 69 6.53 -14.50 -5.34
N THR A 70 7.23 -15.54 -4.96
CA THR A 70 7.33 -16.76 -5.77
C THR A 70 6.07 -17.60 -5.58
N GLU A 71 5.83 -18.58 -6.45
CA GLU A 71 4.78 -19.57 -6.24
C GLU A 71 4.91 -20.26 -4.88
N GLU A 72 6.14 -20.49 -4.47
CA GLU A 72 6.46 -21.08 -3.17
C GLU A 72 6.01 -20.18 -2.00
N THR A 73 6.32 -18.88 -2.04
CA THR A 73 5.86 -17.95 -1.01
C THR A 73 4.35 -17.83 -0.97
N PHE A 74 3.68 -17.90 -2.12
CA PHE A 74 2.22 -17.91 -2.18
C PHE A 74 1.63 -19.15 -1.54
N LYS A 75 2.21 -20.32 -1.83
CA LYS A 75 1.80 -21.60 -1.23
C LYS A 75 1.98 -21.58 0.30
N ILE A 76 3.15 -21.17 0.78
CA ILE A 76 3.44 -21.03 2.22
C ILE A 76 2.44 -20.09 2.90
N ARG A 77 2.16 -18.94 2.29
CA ARG A 77 1.17 -17.99 2.83
C ARG A 77 -0.21 -18.61 2.96
N LYS A 78 -0.65 -19.34 1.96
CA LYS A 78 -1.94 -20.03 1.98
C LYS A 78 -2.00 -21.09 3.09
N GLU A 79 -0.96 -21.87 3.23
CA GLU A 79 -0.82 -22.89 4.28
C GLU A 79 -0.83 -22.25 5.68
N LEU A 80 -0.10 -21.15 5.89
CA LEU A 80 -0.07 -20.43 7.15
C LEU A 80 -1.42 -19.77 7.49
N LYS A 81 -2.14 -19.26 6.51
CA LYS A 81 -3.51 -18.76 6.72
C LYS A 81 -4.46 -19.86 7.13
N SER A 82 -4.47 -20.99 6.42
CA SER A 82 -5.27 -22.15 6.77
C SER A 82 -4.91 -22.70 8.15
N PHE A 83 -3.64 -22.68 8.50
CA PHE A 83 -3.19 -23.06 9.84
C PHE A 83 -3.74 -22.12 10.91
N TYR A 84 -3.68 -20.79 10.67
CA TYR A 84 -4.24 -19.80 11.57
C TYR A 84 -5.76 -19.96 11.74
N GLU A 85 -6.49 -20.18 10.65
CA GLU A 85 -7.96 -20.40 10.67
C GLU A 85 -8.34 -21.64 11.49
N LYS A 86 -7.49 -22.65 11.47
CA LYS A 86 -7.74 -23.93 12.19
C LYS A 86 -7.31 -23.91 13.64
N TYR A 87 -6.18 -23.30 13.96
CA TYR A 87 -5.51 -23.42 15.26
C TYR A 87 -5.40 -22.10 16.03
N GLY A 88 -5.75 -20.99 15.43
CA GLY A 88 -5.74 -19.66 16.05
C GLY A 88 -4.37 -18.98 16.10
N GLU A 89 -4.37 -17.79 16.71
CA GLU A 89 -3.21 -16.91 16.71
C GLU A 89 -2.06 -17.40 17.63
N ASP A 90 -2.41 -18.02 18.75
CA ASP A 90 -1.40 -18.50 19.69
C ASP A 90 -0.55 -19.62 19.06
N ALA A 91 -1.19 -20.60 18.42
CA ALA A 91 -0.48 -21.68 17.72
C ALA A 91 0.37 -21.16 16.55
N LEU A 92 -0.09 -20.14 15.84
CA LEU A 92 0.67 -19.52 14.75
C LEU A 92 1.89 -18.76 15.33
N TYR A 93 1.73 -18.08 16.47
CA TYR A 93 2.82 -17.36 17.11
C TYR A 93 3.88 -18.30 17.69
N GLU A 94 3.48 -19.44 18.26
CA GLU A 94 4.40 -20.51 18.70
C GLU A 94 5.27 -21.02 17.55
N LYS A 95 4.73 -21.17 16.35
CA LYS A 95 5.54 -21.48 15.16
C LYS A 95 6.60 -20.41 14.86
N LEU A 96 6.26 -19.13 15.06
CA LEU A 96 7.23 -18.04 14.88
C LEU A 96 8.30 -18.06 15.96
N LEU A 97 7.91 -18.30 17.21
CA LEU A 97 8.86 -18.44 18.35
C LEU A 97 9.86 -19.57 18.10
N ALA A 98 9.40 -20.70 17.56
CA ALA A 98 10.27 -21.84 17.26
C ALA A 98 11.19 -21.56 16.05
N ALA A 99 10.72 -20.84 15.02
CA ALA A 99 11.45 -20.61 13.78
C ALA A 99 12.41 -19.40 13.86
N ASP A 100 11.93 -18.27 14.37
CA ASP A 100 12.68 -17.01 14.50
C ASP A 100 12.32 -16.28 15.79
N PRO A 101 12.92 -16.67 16.94
CA PRO A 101 12.68 -16.05 18.24
C PRO A 101 12.95 -14.54 18.27
N GLU A 102 13.93 -14.07 17.49
CA GLU A 102 14.29 -12.66 17.42
C GLU A 102 13.20 -11.82 16.71
N SER A 103 12.65 -12.35 15.62
CA SER A 103 11.50 -11.70 14.98
C SER A 103 10.26 -11.72 15.89
N ALA A 104 10.07 -12.78 16.65
CA ALA A 104 8.95 -12.89 17.58
C ALA A 104 8.98 -11.81 18.68
N LYS A 105 10.15 -11.37 19.15
CA LYS A 105 10.28 -10.23 20.09
C LYS A 105 9.72 -8.91 19.52
N ASN A 106 9.76 -8.75 18.21
CA ASN A 106 9.40 -7.50 17.52
C ASN A 106 8.01 -7.55 16.86
N VAL A 107 7.35 -8.70 16.85
CA VAL A 107 6.04 -8.90 16.23
C VAL A 107 5.05 -9.34 17.31
N HIS A 108 4.05 -8.50 17.57
CA HIS A 108 3.03 -8.83 18.55
C HIS A 108 2.16 -10.01 18.04
N LYS A 109 1.77 -10.93 18.92
CA LYS A 109 1.00 -12.13 18.54
C LYS A 109 -0.32 -11.81 17.82
N HIS A 110 -1.01 -10.75 18.19
CA HIS A 110 -2.22 -10.28 17.51
C HIS A 110 -1.97 -9.66 16.12
N ASN A 111 -0.71 -9.42 15.77
CA ASN A 111 -0.35 -9.00 14.42
C ASN A 111 -0.18 -10.21 13.50
N VAL A 112 -1.27 -10.95 13.27
CA VAL A 112 -1.29 -12.19 12.47
C VAL A 112 -0.60 -12.01 11.10
N LYS A 113 -0.86 -10.87 10.42
CA LYS A 113 -0.19 -10.57 9.15
C LYS A 113 1.33 -10.44 9.29
N GLY A 114 1.79 -9.84 10.37
CA GLY A 114 3.20 -9.71 10.70
C GLY A 114 3.86 -11.04 11.02
N VAL A 115 3.16 -11.92 11.74
CA VAL A 115 3.60 -13.29 12.09
C VAL A 115 3.71 -14.15 10.82
N ILE A 116 2.67 -14.17 9.98
CA ILE A 116 2.70 -14.89 8.71
C ILE A 116 3.88 -14.40 7.85
N ARG A 117 4.09 -13.09 7.75
CA ARG A 117 5.19 -12.55 6.94
C ARG A 117 6.57 -12.91 7.47
N ALA A 118 6.75 -12.97 8.77
CA ALA A 118 8.01 -13.41 9.37
C ALA A 118 8.29 -14.88 9.07
N LEU A 119 7.26 -15.74 9.20
CA LEU A 119 7.34 -17.15 8.84
C LEU A 119 7.61 -17.38 7.34
N GLU A 120 6.98 -16.62 6.46
CA GLU A 120 7.27 -16.68 5.01
C GLU A 120 8.75 -16.41 4.71
N ILE A 121 9.28 -15.30 5.26
CA ILE A 121 10.68 -14.91 5.05
C ILE A 121 11.62 -15.99 5.56
N PHE A 122 11.31 -16.57 6.71
CA PHE A 122 12.10 -17.67 7.28
C PHE A 122 12.08 -18.90 6.37
N SER A 123 10.90 -19.28 5.86
CA SER A 123 10.71 -20.49 5.04
C SER A 123 11.33 -20.39 3.65
N THR A 124 11.39 -19.18 3.07
CA THR A 124 11.82 -18.99 1.66
C THR A 124 13.29 -18.66 1.47
N GLY A 125 14.07 -18.52 2.50
CA GLY A 125 15.48 -18.19 2.25
C GLY A 125 16.40 -18.19 3.45
N GLY A 126 15.90 -18.59 4.60
CA GLY A 126 16.72 -18.64 5.82
C GLY A 126 17.22 -17.27 6.31
N LYS A 127 16.92 -16.19 5.58
CA LYS A 127 17.22 -14.83 6.04
C LYS A 127 16.12 -14.41 7.00
N LYS A 128 16.45 -14.38 8.27
CA LYS A 128 15.53 -13.91 9.30
C LYS A 128 15.16 -12.47 9.03
N LYS A 129 13.91 -12.10 9.27
CA LYS A 129 13.47 -10.70 9.21
C LYS A 129 14.31 -9.83 10.15
N SER A 130 14.75 -10.38 11.28
CA SER A 130 15.67 -9.77 12.23
C SER A 130 17.01 -9.35 11.63
N ASP A 131 17.53 -10.04 10.61
CA ASP A 131 18.81 -9.72 9.96
C ASP A 131 18.75 -8.41 9.17
N ALA A 132 17.55 -7.95 8.84
CA ALA A 132 17.31 -6.69 8.13
C ALA A 132 17.02 -5.50 9.07
N VAL A 133 16.79 -5.76 10.37
CA VAL A 133 16.49 -4.72 11.37
C VAL A 133 17.77 -3.98 11.76
N GLY A 134 17.73 -2.66 11.71
CA GLY A 134 18.83 -1.80 12.20
C GLY A 134 19.93 -1.49 11.19
N LYS A 135 19.98 -2.11 10.02
CA LYS A 135 20.95 -1.72 8.98
C LYS A 135 20.44 -0.52 8.20
N LYS A 136 21.22 0.58 8.21
CA LYS A 136 20.96 1.75 7.35
C LYS A 136 21.09 1.29 5.88
N ARG A 137 19.98 1.27 5.17
CA ARG A 137 19.97 0.92 3.75
C ARG A 137 20.42 2.11 2.92
N LEU A 138 21.31 1.86 1.99
CA LEU A 138 21.67 2.84 0.97
C LEU A 138 20.73 2.68 -0.22
N PRO A 139 20.35 3.79 -0.88
CA PRO A 139 19.58 3.71 -2.09
C PRO A 139 20.35 3.00 -3.21
N VAL A 140 19.65 2.19 -4.01
CA VAL A 140 20.21 1.52 -5.19
C VAL A 140 20.09 2.36 -6.46
N LYS A 141 19.38 3.48 -6.38
CA LYS A 141 19.19 4.46 -7.45
C LYS A 141 19.31 5.86 -6.87
N ASP A 142 19.92 6.76 -7.60
CA ASP A 142 19.95 8.18 -7.24
C ASP A 142 18.57 8.80 -7.40
N PHE A 143 18.15 9.59 -6.42
CA PHE A 143 16.88 10.32 -6.46
C PHE A 143 16.95 11.61 -5.62
N LYS A 144 16.07 12.54 -5.92
CA LYS A 144 15.73 13.65 -5.03
C LYS A 144 14.30 13.45 -4.55
N LEU A 145 14.12 13.40 -3.23
CA LEU A 145 12.80 13.23 -2.62
C LEU A 145 12.28 14.58 -2.15
N TYR A 146 11.15 14.97 -2.68
CA TYR A 146 10.40 16.14 -2.25
C TYR A 146 9.12 15.69 -1.57
N ILE A 147 8.79 16.26 -0.45
CA ILE A 147 7.56 15.98 0.29
C ILE A 147 6.77 17.27 0.37
N LEU A 148 5.60 17.25 -0.26
CA LEU A 148 4.65 18.35 -0.12
C LEU A 148 4.07 18.29 1.30
N ASN A 149 4.31 19.36 2.04
CA ASN A 149 3.77 19.57 3.37
C ASN A 149 2.61 20.55 3.30
N ASP A 150 1.62 20.33 4.14
CA ASP A 150 0.49 21.23 4.28
C ASP A 150 0.11 21.28 5.76
N GLU A 151 -0.49 22.36 6.19
CA GLU A 151 -1.05 22.44 7.53
C GLU A 151 -2.10 21.34 7.72
N ARG A 152 -2.10 20.73 8.91
CA ARG A 152 -2.96 19.58 9.17
C ARG A 152 -4.43 19.86 8.90
N GLU A 153 -4.90 21.04 9.22
CA GLU A 153 -6.30 21.45 9.02
C GLU A 153 -6.62 21.61 7.53
N SER A 154 -5.75 22.26 6.77
CA SER A 154 -5.86 22.40 5.32
C SER A 154 -5.85 21.05 4.62
N LEU A 155 -4.91 20.17 4.99
CA LEU A 155 -4.84 18.81 4.47
C LEU A 155 -6.13 18.03 4.74
N TYR A 156 -6.69 18.16 5.95
CA TYR A 156 -7.93 17.46 6.30
C TYR A 156 -9.16 18.03 5.60
N ALA A 157 -9.21 19.32 5.36
CA ALA A 157 -10.26 19.95 4.57
C ALA A 157 -10.22 19.46 3.11
N SER A 158 -9.03 19.45 2.48
CA SER A 158 -8.85 18.98 1.10
C SER A 158 -9.24 17.50 0.91
N ILE A 159 -8.93 16.65 1.89
CA ILE A 159 -9.26 15.22 1.84
C ILE A 159 -10.78 15.00 1.90
N ASN A 160 -11.49 15.89 2.59
CA ASN A 160 -12.88 15.65 2.93
C ASN A 160 -13.83 15.69 1.73
N ASP A 161 -13.51 16.46 0.69
CA ASP A 161 -14.51 16.80 -0.32
C ASP A 161 -14.17 16.21 -1.70
N ILE A 162 -12.88 16.09 -2.05
CA ILE A 162 -12.43 15.72 -3.40
C ILE A 162 -12.94 14.35 -3.86
N MET A 163 -12.88 13.31 -3.02
CA MET A 163 -13.25 11.96 -3.44
C MET A 163 -14.77 11.80 -3.59
N ILE A 164 -15.52 12.44 -2.70
CA ILE A 164 -16.99 12.32 -2.66
C ILE A 164 -17.61 13.11 -3.79
N GLU A 165 -17.16 14.34 -4.01
CA GLU A 165 -17.63 15.22 -5.06
C GLU A 165 -17.28 14.69 -6.47
N LYS A 166 -16.19 13.96 -6.63
CA LYS A 166 -15.81 13.32 -7.89
C LYS A 166 -16.55 12.01 -8.19
N GLY A 167 -17.62 11.67 -7.47
CA GLY A 167 -18.49 10.53 -7.78
C GLY A 167 -17.95 9.17 -7.33
N LEU A 168 -17.28 9.09 -6.18
CA LEU A 168 -16.76 7.84 -5.63
C LEU A 168 -17.83 6.74 -5.49
N PHE A 169 -19.01 7.08 -5.00
CA PHE A 169 -20.09 6.09 -4.79
C PHE A 169 -20.59 5.53 -6.12
N ASP A 170 -20.75 6.37 -7.14
CA ASP A 170 -21.18 5.95 -8.48
C ASP A 170 -20.12 5.06 -9.15
N GLU A 171 -18.84 5.38 -8.97
CA GLU A 171 -17.74 4.55 -9.44
C GLU A 171 -17.78 3.15 -8.80
N VAL A 172 -17.96 3.08 -7.48
CA VAL A 172 -18.03 1.80 -6.75
C VAL A 172 -19.27 1.00 -7.15
N GLU A 173 -20.42 1.64 -7.30
CA GLU A 173 -21.64 1.00 -7.79
C GLU A 173 -21.45 0.35 -9.17
N ASN A 174 -20.78 1.07 -10.09
CA ASN A 174 -20.46 0.53 -11.40
C ASN A 174 -19.45 -0.63 -11.35
N LEU A 175 -18.46 -0.55 -10.47
CA LEU A 175 -17.51 -1.64 -10.27
C LEU A 175 -18.17 -2.90 -9.69
N LEU A 176 -19.13 -2.76 -8.78
CA LEU A 176 -19.88 -3.88 -8.19
C LEU A 176 -20.77 -4.62 -9.20
N LYS A 177 -21.10 -4.02 -10.34
CA LYS A 177 -21.81 -4.71 -11.45
C LYS A 177 -20.89 -5.71 -12.18
N ILE A 178 -19.57 -5.56 -12.05
CA ILE A 178 -18.56 -6.34 -12.78
C ILE A 178 -17.72 -7.20 -11.85
N TYR A 179 -17.41 -6.73 -10.66
CA TYR A 179 -16.49 -7.36 -9.71
C TYR A 179 -17.16 -7.69 -8.39
N PRO A 180 -16.80 -8.81 -7.74
CA PRO A 180 -17.30 -9.13 -6.42
C PRO A 180 -16.84 -8.10 -5.37
N SER A 181 -17.69 -7.81 -4.40
CA SER A 181 -17.39 -6.86 -3.31
C SER A 181 -16.13 -7.22 -2.49
N THR A 182 -15.72 -8.49 -2.52
CA THR A 182 -14.56 -9.02 -1.82
C THR A 182 -13.24 -8.84 -2.58
N CYS A 183 -13.27 -8.36 -3.83
CA CYS A 183 -12.05 -8.21 -4.62
C CYS A 183 -11.12 -7.17 -4.00
N ARG A 184 -9.82 -7.35 -4.22
CA ARG A 184 -8.77 -6.57 -3.54
C ARG A 184 -8.86 -5.07 -3.80
N GLY A 185 -9.19 -4.66 -5.01
CA GLY A 185 -9.33 -3.24 -5.37
C GLY A 185 -10.41 -2.53 -4.56
N LEU A 186 -11.50 -3.23 -4.21
CA LEU A 186 -12.60 -2.68 -3.42
C LEU A 186 -12.33 -2.68 -1.90
N THR A 187 -11.17 -3.15 -1.45
CA THR A 187 -10.76 -3.05 -0.03
C THR A 187 -9.98 -1.76 0.29
N ALA A 188 -9.70 -0.91 -0.70
CA ALA A 188 -9.02 0.36 -0.51
C ALA A 188 -9.89 1.37 0.25
N ILE A 189 -9.24 2.35 0.90
CA ILE A 189 -9.93 3.44 1.59
C ILE A 189 -10.82 4.20 0.60
N GLY A 190 -12.03 4.46 0.98
CA GLY A 190 -13.08 5.04 0.16
C GLY A 190 -13.94 3.97 -0.51
N TYR A 191 -13.32 2.96 -1.12
CA TYR A 191 -14.05 1.89 -1.81
C TYR A 191 -14.73 0.93 -0.83
N LYS A 192 -14.01 0.49 0.22
CA LYS A 192 -14.57 -0.39 1.24
C LYS A 192 -15.80 0.22 1.91
N GLU A 193 -15.71 1.45 2.34
CA GLU A 193 -16.79 2.16 3.01
C GLU A 193 -17.98 2.41 2.07
N SER A 194 -17.68 2.65 0.78
CA SER A 194 -18.72 2.76 -0.25
C SER A 194 -19.45 1.43 -0.48
N VAL A 195 -18.73 0.31 -0.46
CA VAL A 195 -19.33 -1.03 -0.52
C VAL A 195 -20.26 -1.29 0.68
N GLU A 196 -19.81 -0.91 1.89
CA GLU A 196 -20.61 -1.05 3.12
C GLU A 196 -21.91 -0.22 3.05
N TYR A 197 -21.85 1.01 2.53
CA TYR A 197 -23.03 1.83 2.29
C TYR A 197 -23.96 1.23 1.23
N LEU A 198 -23.42 0.86 0.07
CA LEU A 198 -24.22 0.30 -1.04
C LEU A 198 -24.85 -1.05 -0.71
N SER A 199 -24.28 -1.80 0.22
CA SER A 199 -24.87 -3.04 0.76
C SER A 199 -25.91 -2.80 1.86
N GLY A 200 -26.13 -1.57 2.28
CA GLY A 200 -27.05 -1.22 3.37
C GLY A 200 -26.51 -1.49 4.78
N SER A 201 -25.21 -1.75 4.91
CA SER A 201 -24.57 -2.03 6.21
C SER A 201 -24.35 -0.78 7.05
N CYS A 202 -24.33 0.40 6.44
CA CYS A 202 -24.26 1.71 7.11
C CYS A 202 -24.99 2.78 6.27
N THR A 203 -25.24 3.93 6.88
CA THR A 203 -25.77 5.10 6.19
C THR A 203 -24.69 5.81 5.36
N LYS A 204 -25.08 6.64 4.42
CA LYS A 204 -24.15 7.44 3.60
C LYS A 204 -23.28 8.34 4.45
N ASP A 205 -23.84 8.97 5.47
CA ASP A 205 -23.12 9.88 6.37
C ASP A 205 -22.08 9.13 7.22
N GLU A 206 -22.41 7.94 7.69
CA GLU A 206 -21.47 7.07 8.39
C GLU A 206 -20.31 6.63 7.48
N ALA A 207 -20.60 6.22 6.24
CA ALA A 207 -19.56 5.89 5.26
C ALA A 207 -18.63 7.08 5.01
N ILE A 208 -19.18 8.28 4.80
CA ILE A 208 -18.40 9.51 4.62
C ILE A 208 -17.52 9.79 5.84
N ALA A 209 -18.06 9.69 7.04
CA ALA A 209 -17.29 9.90 8.27
C ALA A 209 -16.13 8.91 8.41
N LEU A 210 -16.34 7.64 8.06
CA LEU A 210 -15.31 6.59 8.06
C LEU A 210 -14.24 6.85 6.99
N ILE A 211 -14.62 7.22 5.76
CA ILE A 211 -13.69 7.60 4.69
C ILE A 211 -12.78 8.73 5.17
N LYS A 212 -13.36 9.79 5.72
CA LYS A 212 -12.62 10.93 6.27
C LYS A 212 -11.63 10.50 7.36
N GLN A 213 -12.07 9.67 8.29
CA GLN A 213 -11.24 9.15 9.39
C GLN A 213 -10.08 8.27 8.86
N HIS A 214 -10.37 7.32 7.97
CA HIS A 214 -9.37 6.40 7.43
C HIS A 214 -8.34 7.13 6.58
N THR A 215 -8.77 8.13 5.78
CA THR A 215 -7.87 8.94 4.97
C THR A 215 -6.95 9.80 5.84
N ARG A 216 -7.46 10.43 6.91
CA ARG A 216 -6.62 11.13 7.89
C ARG A 216 -5.59 10.21 8.56
N ASN A 217 -5.99 9.00 8.90
CA ASN A 217 -5.07 8.01 9.47
C ASN A 217 -4.02 7.57 8.44
N TYR A 218 -4.39 7.50 7.17
CA TYR A 218 -3.45 7.19 6.09
C TYR A 218 -2.42 8.33 5.91
N ALA A 219 -2.85 9.58 5.89
CA ALA A 219 -1.97 10.74 5.83
C ALA A 219 -0.96 10.77 6.99
N LYS A 220 -1.40 10.48 8.23
CA LYS A 220 -0.49 10.35 9.38
C LYS A 220 0.57 9.26 9.16
N ARG A 221 0.18 8.12 8.60
CA ARG A 221 1.13 7.03 8.30
C ARG A 221 2.12 7.43 7.21
N GLN A 222 1.69 8.16 6.18
CA GLN A 222 2.58 8.69 5.13
C GLN A 222 3.63 9.63 5.74
N LEU A 223 3.20 10.62 6.51
CA LEU A 223 4.12 11.57 7.17
C LEU A 223 5.11 10.85 8.08
N THR A 224 4.65 9.91 8.90
CA THR A 224 5.52 9.11 9.78
C THR A 224 6.53 8.29 8.99
N PHE A 225 6.12 7.75 7.85
CA PHE A 225 7.00 6.98 6.98
C PHE A 225 8.09 7.87 6.37
N PHE A 226 7.69 8.95 5.71
CA PHE A 226 8.61 9.80 4.94
C PHE A 226 9.55 10.65 5.82
N LYS A 227 9.17 10.96 7.05
CA LYS A 227 10.07 11.62 8.04
C LYS A 227 11.36 10.85 8.31
N ARG A 228 11.42 9.56 7.98
CA ARG A 228 12.62 8.71 8.16
C ARG A 228 13.60 8.82 7.01
N LEU A 229 13.19 9.41 5.89
CA LEU A 229 13.96 9.48 4.67
C LEU A 229 14.60 10.87 4.50
N PRO A 230 15.76 10.97 3.84
CA PRO A 230 16.34 12.24 3.49
C PRO A 230 15.47 12.90 2.40
N ALA A 231 14.73 13.94 2.78
CA ALA A 231 13.78 14.61 1.89
C ALA A 231 13.86 16.12 2.05
N VAL A 232 13.56 16.82 0.97
CA VAL A 232 13.28 18.25 0.98
C VAL A 232 11.79 18.44 1.21
N TRP A 233 11.42 19.13 2.27
CA TRP A 233 10.03 19.45 2.60
C TRP A 233 9.68 20.78 1.94
N ILE A 234 8.60 20.80 1.19
CA ILE A 234 8.10 21.99 0.49
C ILE A 234 6.70 22.28 1.04
N ASP A 235 6.52 23.46 1.57
CA ASP A 235 5.21 23.92 2.01
C ASP A 235 4.36 24.31 0.80
N LYS A 236 3.07 23.98 0.85
CA LYS A 236 2.14 24.10 -0.29
C LYS A 236 2.01 25.53 -0.85
N TYR A 237 2.35 26.49 -0.05
CA TYR A 237 2.20 27.93 -0.37
C TYR A 237 3.53 28.67 -0.56
N GLU A 238 4.65 27.97 -0.62
CA GLU A 238 5.95 28.46 -1.07
C GLU A 238 6.18 28.12 -2.55
#